data_a6ebed98081d9507581de432ecada3f5
#
_entry.id   a6ebed98081d9507581de432ecada3f5
#
_cell.length_a   1.000
_cell.length_b   1.000
_cell.length_c   1.000
_cell.angle_alpha   90.00
_cell.angle_beta   90.00
_cell.angle_gamma   90.00
#
_symmetry.space_group_name_H-M   'P 1'
#
loop_
_entity.id
_entity.type
_entity.pdbx_description
1 polymer ?
#
loop_
_entity_poly.entity_id
_entity_poly.type
_entity_poly.pdbx_seq_one_letter_code
_entity_poly.pdbx_strand_id
1 'polypeptide(L)'
;MFYRRSIVKGSLSFSNPAVRAWLFQILAVIAVISIAVYLIHNTINNLNNSGITSGFSFLDRSAGFGIVQHLIDYEQGDTYGRVFIVGLLNTLLVSALCIVFASILGFFLGLARLSDNWLLRKLSTIYIETFRNIPPLLQIFFWYFAVLRNLPGPRQAVNALDLMFLSNRGLYIPAPQIGEGFFAFCCAVIITIVVAIGLFRYNRMHQTKTGQLRRTWPTALALIVLLPMISQWLFGAALHWDIPALRGFNFRGGMVLIPELAALTLALSVYTSAFIAEIIRAGIQAVPYGQHEAARSLGLPNPVTLRQVIIPQALRVIIPPLTSQYLNIVKNSSLAAAIGYPDMVSLFAGTVLNQTGQAIETIAITMSVYLIISLSISLLMNIYNRRIALIER
;
A
#
# COMPACT_ATOMS: atom_id res chain seq x y z
N MET A 1 -12.46 27.66 31.05
CA MET A 1 -12.80 27.54 32.48
C MET A 1 -11.92 26.46 33.08
N PHE A 2 -10.74 26.85 33.62
CA PHE A 2 -9.75 25.94 34.18
C PHE A 2 -10.18 25.48 35.58
N TYR A 3 -10.52 24.20 35.71
CA TYR A 3 -10.77 23.58 37.01
C TYR A 3 -9.44 23.29 37.70
N ARG A 4 -9.01 24.22 38.58
CA ARG A 4 -7.88 24.05 39.48
C ARG A 4 -8.25 22.92 40.47
N ARG A 5 -7.76 21.68 40.23
CA ARG A 5 -7.83 20.62 41.25
C ARG A 5 -6.97 21.03 42.43
N SER A 6 -7.62 21.45 43.52
CA SER A 6 -7.01 21.59 44.83
C SER A 6 -6.43 20.22 45.24
N ILE A 7 -5.13 20.16 45.48
CA ILE A 7 -4.46 19.01 46.10
C ILE A 7 -4.93 18.99 47.56
N VAL A 8 -5.99 18.26 47.82
CA VAL A 8 -6.40 17.93 49.18
C VAL A 8 -5.37 16.92 49.71
N LYS A 9 -4.61 17.29 50.73
CA LYS A 9 -3.84 16.38 51.59
C LYS A 9 -4.81 15.41 52.26
N GLY A 10 -5.24 14.39 51.56
CA GLY A 10 -6.11 13.34 52.12
C GLY A 10 -5.23 12.24 52.72
N SER A 11 -5.48 11.89 53.95
CA SER A 11 -4.92 10.72 54.63
C SER A 11 -5.02 9.48 53.73
N LEU A 12 -3.98 8.64 53.77
CA LEU A 12 -3.93 7.31 53.11
C LEU A 12 -4.95 6.36 53.79
N SER A 13 -6.22 6.69 53.69
CA SER A 13 -7.31 5.89 54.24
C SER A 13 -8.04 5.14 53.14
N PHE A 14 -8.36 3.88 53.33
CA PHE A 14 -9.15 3.02 52.45
C PHE A 14 -10.55 3.58 52.14
N SER A 15 -11.03 4.52 52.95
CA SER A 15 -12.31 5.22 52.71
C SER A 15 -12.24 6.24 51.57
N ASN A 16 -11.02 6.65 51.15
CA ASN A 16 -10.83 7.60 50.04
C ASN A 16 -10.99 6.88 48.67
N PRO A 17 -11.95 7.28 47.80
CA PRO A 17 -12.17 6.66 46.50
C PRO A 17 -10.94 6.69 45.58
N ALA A 18 -10.11 7.74 45.66
CA ALA A 18 -8.90 7.88 44.88
C ALA A 18 -7.84 6.85 45.29
N VAL A 19 -7.68 6.61 46.62
CA VAL A 19 -6.72 5.61 47.13
C VAL A 19 -7.14 4.21 46.70
N ARG A 20 -8.43 3.88 46.76
CA ARG A 20 -8.96 2.60 46.27
C ARG A 20 -8.72 2.42 44.75
N ALA A 21 -9.01 3.46 43.96
CA ALA A 21 -8.77 3.40 42.51
C ALA A 21 -7.30 3.14 42.18
N TRP A 22 -6.38 3.83 42.85
CA TRP A 22 -4.93 3.60 42.67
C TRP A 22 -4.52 2.19 43.11
N LEU A 23 -5.06 1.72 44.23
CA LEU A 23 -4.73 0.38 44.72
C LEU A 23 -5.24 -0.71 43.80
N PHE A 24 -6.47 -0.61 43.27
CA PHE A 24 -6.97 -1.56 42.27
C PHE A 24 -6.18 -1.49 40.94
N GLN A 25 -5.77 -0.29 40.52
CA GLN A 25 -4.91 -0.15 39.33
C GLN A 25 -3.56 -0.83 39.53
N ILE A 26 -2.89 -0.62 40.67
CA ILE A 26 -1.62 -1.26 41.01
C ILE A 26 -1.79 -2.78 41.09
N LEU A 27 -2.83 -3.27 41.77
CA LEU A 27 -3.12 -4.71 41.82
C LEU A 27 -3.38 -5.29 40.42
N ALA A 28 -4.12 -4.60 39.57
CA ALA A 28 -4.36 -5.03 38.21
C ALA A 28 -3.04 -5.09 37.41
N VAL A 29 -2.18 -4.07 37.51
CA VAL A 29 -0.86 -4.05 36.83
C VAL A 29 0.02 -5.19 37.36
N ILE A 30 0.08 -5.40 38.68
CA ILE A 30 0.83 -6.51 39.28
C ILE A 30 0.30 -7.86 38.78
N ALA A 31 -1.01 -8.05 38.74
CA ALA A 31 -1.63 -9.27 38.24
C ALA A 31 -1.25 -9.53 36.77
N VAL A 32 -1.34 -8.50 35.91
CA VAL A 32 -0.96 -8.60 34.48
C VAL A 32 0.53 -8.94 34.32
N ILE A 33 1.40 -8.26 35.08
CA ILE A 33 2.85 -8.53 35.05
C ILE A 33 3.14 -9.95 35.55
N SER A 34 2.50 -10.39 36.65
CA SER A 34 2.70 -11.74 37.18
C SER A 34 2.26 -12.82 36.20
N ILE A 35 1.11 -12.64 35.54
CA ILE A 35 0.64 -13.54 34.48
C ILE A 35 1.64 -13.55 33.31
N ALA A 36 2.12 -12.39 32.88
CA ALA A 36 3.10 -12.29 31.77
C ALA A 36 4.40 -13.02 32.13
N VAL A 37 4.95 -12.79 33.33
CA VAL A 37 6.17 -13.46 33.82
C VAL A 37 5.95 -14.98 33.91
N TYR A 38 4.82 -15.43 34.43
CA TYR A 38 4.48 -16.84 34.50
C TYR A 38 4.43 -17.49 33.10
N LEU A 39 3.73 -16.83 32.16
CA LEU A 39 3.63 -17.33 30.78
C LEU A 39 5.00 -17.39 30.09
N ILE A 40 5.83 -16.36 30.23
CA ILE A 40 7.18 -16.31 29.67
C ILE A 40 8.04 -17.43 30.26
N HIS A 41 8.06 -17.58 31.59
CA HIS A 41 8.84 -18.62 32.29
C HIS A 41 8.40 -20.03 31.87
N ASN A 42 7.08 -20.28 31.84
CA ASN A 42 6.54 -21.56 31.41
C ASN A 42 6.86 -21.87 29.92
N THR A 43 6.82 -20.85 29.07
CA THR A 43 7.19 -20.98 27.65
C THR A 43 8.67 -21.34 27.49
N ILE A 44 9.57 -20.63 28.19
CA ILE A 44 11.02 -20.92 28.15
C ILE A 44 11.30 -22.35 28.63
N ASN A 45 10.68 -22.78 29.73
CA ASN A 45 10.84 -24.12 30.24
C ASN A 45 10.36 -25.19 29.25
N ASN A 46 9.21 -24.97 28.63
CA ASN A 46 8.65 -25.89 27.63
C ASN A 46 9.55 -25.99 26.39
N LEU A 47 10.08 -24.85 25.89
CA LEU A 47 11.03 -24.84 24.77
C LEU A 47 12.30 -25.61 25.10
N ASN A 48 12.90 -25.39 26.28
CA ASN A 48 14.08 -26.10 26.73
C ASN A 48 13.83 -27.61 26.85
N ASN A 49 12.68 -28.00 27.42
CA ASN A 49 12.30 -29.41 27.57
C ASN A 49 12.01 -30.07 26.20
N SER A 50 11.57 -29.31 25.22
CA SER A 50 11.29 -29.78 23.85
C SER A 50 12.55 -29.78 22.96
N GLY A 51 13.71 -29.35 23.47
CA GLY A 51 14.98 -29.29 22.73
C GLY A 51 14.96 -28.24 21.60
N ILE A 52 14.00 -27.28 21.62
CA ILE A 52 13.90 -26.24 20.63
C ILE A 52 14.88 -25.13 20.97
N THR A 53 15.84 -24.89 20.08
CA THR A 53 16.80 -23.79 20.23
C THR A 53 16.10 -22.46 20.03
N SER A 54 16.17 -21.56 21.01
CA SER A 54 15.68 -20.18 20.88
C SER A 54 16.77 -19.25 20.37
N GLY A 55 16.37 -18.13 19.74
CA GLY A 55 17.27 -17.09 19.26
C GLY A 55 17.21 -16.88 17.75
N PHE A 56 17.88 -15.84 17.29
CA PHE A 56 17.80 -15.39 15.89
C PHE A 56 18.94 -15.91 14.99
N SER A 57 19.79 -16.81 15.50
CA SER A 57 20.92 -17.38 14.74
C SER A 57 20.49 -18.20 13.52
N PHE A 58 19.23 -18.64 13.47
CA PHE A 58 18.69 -19.31 12.29
C PHE A 58 18.66 -18.41 11.05
N LEU A 59 18.59 -17.09 11.21
CA LEU A 59 18.57 -16.16 10.09
C LEU A 59 19.79 -16.27 9.17
N ASP A 60 20.92 -16.72 9.71
CA ASP A 60 22.17 -16.91 8.96
C ASP A 60 22.29 -18.29 8.32
N ARG A 61 21.35 -19.21 8.59
CA ARG A 61 21.34 -20.54 7.99
C ARG A 61 20.74 -20.47 6.58
N SER A 62 21.19 -21.39 5.70
CA SER A 62 20.62 -21.54 4.36
C SER A 62 19.17 -21.99 4.44
N ALA A 63 18.32 -21.37 3.62
CA ALA A 63 16.89 -21.63 3.58
C ALA A 63 16.52 -22.95 2.89
N GLY A 64 17.25 -23.33 1.83
CA GLY A 64 17.08 -24.60 1.15
C GLY A 64 15.81 -24.76 0.31
N PHE A 65 15.04 -23.67 0.06
CA PHE A 65 13.83 -23.71 -0.77
C PHE A 65 13.76 -22.54 -1.75
N GLY A 66 13.05 -22.72 -2.87
CA GLY A 66 12.85 -21.70 -3.89
C GLY A 66 11.64 -20.82 -3.60
N ILE A 67 11.71 -19.54 -3.97
CA ILE A 67 10.60 -18.60 -3.92
C ILE A 67 10.29 -18.15 -5.36
N VAL A 68 9.06 -18.37 -5.82
CA VAL A 68 8.66 -18.10 -7.21
C VAL A 68 8.61 -16.60 -7.51
N GLN A 69 8.13 -15.81 -6.57
CA GLN A 69 8.03 -14.35 -6.69
C GLN A 69 9.04 -13.68 -5.79
N HIS A 70 10.00 -12.98 -6.38
CA HIS A 70 10.98 -12.18 -5.65
C HIS A 70 11.33 -10.91 -6.44
N LEU A 71 11.52 -9.79 -5.73
CA LEU A 71 11.90 -8.49 -6.30
C LEU A 71 13.41 -8.24 -6.27
N ILE A 72 14.14 -9.10 -5.58
CA ILE A 72 15.61 -9.11 -5.48
C ILE A 72 16.10 -10.50 -5.83
N ASP A 73 17.32 -10.61 -6.29
CA ASP A 73 17.93 -11.91 -6.60
C ASP A 73 17.89 -12.82 -5.36
N TYR A 74 17.36 -14.03 -5.56
CA TYR A 74 17.19 -15.04 -4.53
C TYR A 74 17.42 -16.43 -5.10
N GLU A 75 18.27 -17.19 -4.42
CA GLU A 75 18.58 -18.59 -4.74
C GLU A 75 18.30 -19.50 -3.53
N GLN A 76 18.14 -20.81 -3.77
CA GLN A 76 17.87 -21.77 -2.68
C GLN A 76 18.99 -21.85 -1.64
N GLY A 77 20.23 -21.48 -2.02
CA GLY A 77 21.38 -21.43 -1.13
C GLY A 77 21.41 -20.23 -0.19
N ASP A 78 20.55 -19.23 -0.44
CA ASP A 78 20.50 -18.02 0.38
C ASP A 78 19.97 -18.29 1.81
N THR A 79 20.24 -17.33 2.70
CA THR A 79 19.89 -17.44 4.10
C THR A 79 18.42 -17.10 4.38
N TYR A 80 17.92 -17.52 5.55
CA TYR A 80 16.61 -17.08 6.02
C TYR A 80 16.50 -15.55 6.18
N GLY A 81 17.62 -14.86 6.46
CA GLY A 81 17.68 -13.41 6.44
C GLY A 81 17.37 -12.83 5.05
N ARG A 82 17.80 -13.49 3.97
CA ARG A 82 17.43 -13.11 2.59
C ARG A 82 15.95 -13.38 2.32
N VAL A 83 15.43 -14.52 2.78
CA VAL A 83 13.99 -14.84 2.74
C VAL A 83 13.16 -13.76 3.43
N PHE A 84 13.62 -13.25 4.57
CA PHE A 84 12.96 -12.14 5.27
C PHE A 84 12.80 -10.92 4.37
N ILE A 85 13.85 -10.50 3.68
CA ILE A 85 13.81 -9.33 2.80
C ILE A 85 12.85 -9.59 1.63
N VAL A 86 12.87 -10.80 1.04
CA VAL A 86 11.94 -11.17 -0.03
C VAL A 86 10.48 -11.11 0.44
N GLY A 87 10.17 -11.70 1.60
CA GLY A 87 8.82 -11.66 2.17
C GLY A 87 8.34 -10.26 2.50
N LEU A 88 9.22 -9.42 3.05
CA LEU A 88 8.94 -8.00 3.32
C LEU A 88 8.61 -7.24 2.03
N LEU A 89 9.45 -7.38 1.00
CA LEU A 89 9.25 -6.72 -0.29
C LEU A 89 7.98 -7.18 -0.99
N ASN A 90 7.68 -8.47 -0.97
CA ASN A 90 6.44 -9.02 -1.54
C ASN A 90 5.19 -8.51 -0.80
N THR A 91 5.25 -8.40 0.52
CA THR A 91 4.16 -7.82 1.33
C THR A 91 3.96 -6.34 1.00
N LEU A 92 5.03 -5.58 0.86
CA LEU A 92 4.98 -4.17 0.48
C LEU A 92 4.45 -3.99 -0.95
N LEU A 93 4.89 -4.83 -1.89
CA LEU A 93 4.44 -4.80 -3.28
C LEU A 93 2.93 -4.97 -3.38
N VAL A 94 2.39 -6.06 -2.81
CA VAL A 94 0.95 -6.33 -2.89
C VAL A 94 0.15 -5.25 -2.16
N SER A 95 0.62 -4.80 -1.02
CA SER A 95 -0.04 -3.73 -0.27
C SER A 95 -0.09 -2.42 -1.06
N ALA A 96 1.02 -2.03 -1.68
CA ALA A 96 1.10 -0.83 -2.51
C ALA A 96 0.18 -0.91 -3.74
N LEU A 97 0.20 -2.03 -4.46
CA LEU A 97 -0.68 -2.26 -5.61
C LEU A 97 -2.15 -2.19 -5.20
N CYS A 98 -2.53 -2.87 -4.12
CA CYS A 98 -3.91 -2.85 -3.63
C CYS A 98 -4.34 -1.45 -3.19
N ILE A 99 -3.49 -0.68 -2.50
CA ILE A 99 -3.79 0.70 -2.10
C ILE A 99 -4.05 1.57 -3.33
N VAL A 100 -3.19 1.49 -4.35
CA VAL A 100 -3.34 2.29 -5.57
C VAL A 100 -4.62 1.92 -6.31
N PHE A 101 -4.82 0.63 -6.62
CA PHE A 101 -6.00 0.20 -7.38
C PHE A 101 -7.31 0.39 -6.61
N ALA A 102 -7.34 0.10 -5.30
CA ALA A 102 -8.52 0.33 -4.47
C ALA A 102 -8.86 1.81 -4.37
N SER A 103 -7.86 2.70 -4.28
CA SER A 103 -8.09 4.14 -4.22
C SER A 103 -8.64 4.70 -5.52
N ILE A 104 -8.06 4.30 -6.67
CA ILE A 104 -8.52 4.72 -7.98
C ILE A 104 -9.95 4.23 -8.22
N LEU A 105 -10.19 2.93 -8.06
CA LEU A 105 -11.50 2.33 -8.28
C LEU A 105 -12.54 2.89 -7.30
N GLY A 106 -12.20 3.01 -6.03
CA GLY A 106 -13.08 3.57 -4.99
C GLY A 106 -13.41 5.05 -5.24
N PHE A 107 -12.46 5.83 -5.75
CA PHE A 107 -12.71 7.22 -6.14
C PHE A 107 -13.77 7.32 -7.24
N PHE A 108 -13.61 6.58 -8.33
CA PHE A 108 -14.58 6.60 -9.42
C PHE A 108 -15.95 6.06 -9.01
N LEU A 109 -16.00 4.99 -8.22
CA LEU A 109 -17.25 4.44 -7.70
C LEU A 109 -17.96 5.40 -6.73
N GLY A 110 -17.21 6.10 -5.87
CA GLY A 110 -17.76 7.10 -4.97
C GLY A 110 -18.37 8.28 -5.70
N LEU A 111 -17.71 8.77 -6.75
CA LEU A 111 -18.27 9.81 -7.64
C LEU A 111 -19.47 9.32 -8.43
N ALA A 112 -19.42 8.09 -8.98
CA ALA A 112 -20.52 7.50 -9.72
C ALA A 112 -21.78 7.35 -8.85
N ARG A 113 -21.61 7.05 -7.55
CA ARG A 113 -22.73 6.97 -6.59
C ARG A 113 -23.37 8.34 -6.29
N LEU A 114 -22.62 9.43 -6.46
CA LEU A 114 -23.13 10.81 -6.31
C LEU A 114 -23.70 11.40 -7.61
N SER A 115 -23.60 10.67 -8.72
CA SER A 115 -24.06 11.14 -10.03
C SER A 115 -25.59 11.28 -10.09
N ASP A 116 -26.06 12.29 -10.81
CA ASP A 116 -27.48 12.47 -11.16
C ASP A 116 -27.95 11.39 -12.14
N ASN A 117 -27.03 10.76 -12.88
CA ASN A 117 -27.35 9.66 -13.78
C ASN A 117 -27.78 8.42 -12.97
N TRP A 118 -29.06 8.04 -13.14
CA TRP A 118 -29.66 6.92 -12.41
C TRP A 118 -28.88 5.60 -12.61
N LEU A 119 -28.43 5.31 -13.84
CA LEU A 119 -27.74 4.07 -14.16
C LEU A 119 -26.39 3.97 -13.46
N LEU A 120 -25.56 5.02 -13.52
CA LEU A 120 -24.28 5.08 -12.83
C LEU A 120 -24.44 4.93 -11.32
N ARG A 121 -25.41 5.64 -10.74
CA ARG A 121 -25.73 5.54 -9.31
C ARG A 121 -26.19 4.14 -8.94
N LYS A 122 -27.02 3.49 -9.74
CA LYS A 122 -27.55 2.15 -9.45
C LYS A 122 -26.46 1.08 -9.55
N LEU A 123 -25.63 1.12 -10.61
CA LEU A 123 -24.54 0.16 -10.79
C LEU A 123 -23.49 0.28 -9.69
N SER A 124 -23.08 1.50 -9.33
CA SER A 124 -22.12 1.70 -8.23
C SER A 124 -22.70 1.25 -6.88
N THR A 125 -24.01 1.47 -6.64
CA THR A 125 -24.67 0.99 -5.42
C THR A 125 -24.64 -0.55 -5.36
N ILE A 126 -25.02 -1.22 -6.44
CA ILE A 126 -25.00 -2.71 -6.50
C ILE A 126 -23.60 -3.23 -6.23
N TYR A 127 -22.58 -2.64 -6.89
CA TYR A 127 -21.18 -3.01 -6.67
C TYR A 127 -20.80 -2.88 -5.18
N ILE A 128 -21.02 -1.71 -4.60
CA ILE A 128 -20.63 -1.42 -3.22
C ILE A 128 -21.32 -2.37 -2.23
N GLU A 129 -22.62 -2.54 -2.33
CA GLU A 129 -23.38 -3.42 -1.43
C GLU A 129 -22.97 -4.89 -1.60
N THR A 130 -22.66 -5.34 -2.81
CA THR A 130 -22.23 -6.72 -3.06
C THR A 130 -20.85 -6.97 -2.46
N PHE A 131 -19.84 -6.18 -2.82
CA PHE A 131 -18.46 -6.48 -2.44
C PHE A 131 -18.13 -6.16 -0.98
N ARG A 132 -18.86 -5.27 -0.32
CA ARG A 132 -18.73 -5.04 1.13
C ARG A 132 -19.24 -6.19 1.97
N ASN A 133 -20.23 -6.94 1.48
CA ASN A 133 -20.90 -8.01 2.24
C ASN A 133 -20.29 -9.39 2.01
N ILE A 134 -19.36 -9.53 1.05
CA ILE A 134 -18.66 -10.80 0.79
C ILE A 134 -17.30 -10.77 1.51
N PRO A 135 -16.96 -11.76 2.37
CA PRO A 135 -15.66 -11.83 3.03
C PRO A 135 -14.49 -11.78 2.04
N PRO A 136 -13.41 -11.04 2.33
CA PRO A 136 -12.30 -10.86 1.39
C PRO A 136 -11.59 -12.17 1.03
N LEU A 137 -11.49 -13.13 1.96
CA LEU A 137 -10.90 -14.44 1.68
C LEU A 137 -11.68 -15.22 0.61
N LEU A 138 -13.02 -15.17 0.63
CA LEU A 138 -13.85 -15.82 -0.39
C LEU A 138 -13.67 -15.16 -1.76
N GLN A 139 -13.48 -13.83 -1.80
CA GLN A 139 -13.17 -13.12 -3.04
C GLN A 139 -11.80 -13.54 -3.58
N ILE A 140 -10.79 -13.70 -2.72
CA ILE A 140 -9.47 -14.22 -3.12
C ILE A 140 -9.59 -15.61 -3.72
N PHE A 141 -10.32 -16.52 -3.08
CA PHE A 141 -10.54 -17.88 -3.59
C PHE A 141 -11.29 -17.89 -4.92
N PHE A 142 -12.31 -17.04 -5.06
CA PHE A 142 -13.02 -16.91 -6.32
C PHE A 142 -12.09 -16.49 -7.46
N TRP A 143 -11.33 -15.40 -7.29
CA TRP A 143 -10.41 -14.91 -8.33
C TRP A 143 -9.32 -15.92 -8.63
N TYR A 144 -8.76 -16.57 -7.60
CA TYR A 144 -7.67 -17.52 -7.79
C TYR A 144 -8.16 -18.84 -8.40
N PHE A 145 -9.07 -19.54 -7.73
CA PHE A 145 -9.48 -20.89 -8.14
C PHE A 145 -10.53 -20.90 -9.26
N ALA A 146 -11.52 -20.00 -9.20
CA ALA A 146 -12.61 -20.02 -10.19
C ALA A 146 -12.25 -19.26 -11.48
N VAL A 147 -11.38 -18.24 -11.42
CA VAL A 147 -11.04 -17.43 -12.60
C VAL A 147 -9.65 -17.78 -13.10
N LEU A 148 -8.60 -17.45 -12.36
CA LEU A 148 -7.22 -17.49 -12.89
C LEU A 148 -6.69 -18.91 -13.14
N ARG A 149 -7.00 -19.84 -12.26
CA ARG A 149 -6.58 -21.26 -12.44
C ARG A 149 -7.29 -21.97 -13.60
N ASN A 150 -8.45 -21.49 -14.01
CA ASN A 150 -9.21 -22.03 -15.15
C ASN A 150 -8.85 -21.38 -16.50
N LEU A 151 -7.91 -20.44 -16.52
CA LEU A 151 -7.37 -19.89 -17.77
C LEU A 151 -6.64 -20.97 -18.57
N PRO A 152 -6.53 -20.81 -19.90
CA PRO A 152 -5.80 -21.75 -20.76
C PRO A 152 -4.36 -21.93 -20.30
N GLY A 153 -3.80 -23.13 -20.57
CA GLY A 153 -2.37 -23.38 -20.38
C GLY A 153 -1.48 -22.53 -21.27
N PRO A 154 -0.15 -22.49 -21.02
CA PRO A 154 0.77 -21.62 -21.75
C PRO A 154 0.76 -21.80 -23.29
N ARG A 155 0.51 -23.02 -23.79
CA ARG A 155 0.43 -23.28 -25.23
C ARG A 155 -0.81 -22.70 -25.91
N GLN A 156 -1.85 -22.44 -25.14
CA GLN A 156 -3.13 -21.88 -25.60
C GLN A 156 -3.39 -20.52 -24.91
N ALA A 157 -2.31 -19.87 -24.44
CA ALA A 157 -2.42 -18.59 -23.76
C ALA A 157 -3.15 -17.56 -24.62
N VAL A 158 -3.95 -16.72 -23.97
CA VAL A 158 -4.57 -15.59 -24.64
C VAL A 158 -3.48 -14.59 -24.98
N ASN A 159 -3.29 -14.36 -26.27
CA ASN A 159 -2.26 -13.48 -26.81
C ASN A 159 -2.82 -12.07 -27.04
N ALA A 160 -2.13 -11.06 -26.55
CA ALA A 160 -2.43 -9.66 -26.82
C ALA A 160 -1.22 -9.01 -27.53
N LEU A 161 -1.39 -8.71 -28.82
CA LEU A 161 -0.43 -8.00 -29.67
C LEU A 161 0.96 -8.69 -29.80
N ASP A 162 1.06 -9.99 -29.58
CA ASP A 162 2.33 -10.76 -29.52
C ASP A 162 3.35 -10.25 -28.48
N LEU A 163 2.89 -9.45 -27.54
CA LEU A 163 3.68 -8.85 -26.46
C LEU A 163 3.29 -9.36 -25.08
N MET A 164 2.02 -9.68 -24.88
CA MET A 164 1.48 -10.10 -23.60
C MET A 164 0.75 -11.43 -23.74
N PHE A 165 1.00 -12.34 -22.79
CA PHE A 165 0.41 -13.68 -22.83
C PHE A 165 -0.23 -14.00 -21.47
N LEU A 166 -1.55 -14.20 -21.48
CA LEU A 166 -2.31 -14.56 -20.28
C LEU A 166 -2.60 -16.06 -20.28
N SER A 167 -2.17 -16.74 -19.21
CA SER A 167 -2.36 -18.16 -19.00
C SER A 167 -2.67 -18.48 -17.54
N ASN A 168 -2.98 -19.75 -17.24
CA ASN A 168 -3.17 -20.22 -15.85
C ASN A 168 -1.87 -20.19 -15.01
N ARG A 169 -0.71 -19.90 -15.61
CA ARG A 169 0.58 -19.71 -14.93
C ARG A 169 0.90 -18.23 -14.68
N GLY A 170 0.06 -17.31 -15.15
CA GLY A 170 0.18 -15.87 -14.96
C GLY A 170 0.08 -15.07 -16.23
N LEU A 171 0.25 -13.76 -16.07
CA LEU A 171 0.33 -12.78 -17.14
C LEU A 171 1.81 -12.50 -17.43
N TYR A 172 2.26 -12.87 -18.62
CA TYR A 172 3.60 -12.60 -19.11
C TYR A 172 3.59 -11.29 -19.88
N ILE A 173 4.47 -10.35 -19.51
CA ILE A 173 4.60 -9.03 -20.12
C ILE A 173 6.06 -8.75 -20.44
N PRO A 174 6.36 -7.87 -21.41
CA PRO A 174 7.73 -7.46 -21.69
C PRO A 174 8.41 -6.89 -20.45
N ALA A 175 9.63 -7.33 -20.14
CA ALA A 175 10.43 -6.80 -19.05
C ALA A 175 11.40 -5.74 -19.58
N PRO A 176 11.47 -4.55 -18.94
CA PRO A 176 12.50 -3.59 -19.26
C PRO A 176 13.86 -4.08 -18.72
N GLN A 177 14.83 -4.26 -19.58
CA GLN A 177 16.22 -4.52 -19.22
C GLN A 177 17.03 -3.25 -19.37
N ILE A 178 17.90 -2.98 -18.39
CA ILE A 178 18.80 -1.82 -18.43
C ILE A 178 19.79 -1.99 -19.56
N GLY A 179 19.74 -1.07 -20.52
CA GLY A 179 20.69 -1.01 -21.64
C GLY A 179 21.91 -0.15 -21.31
N GLU A 180 22.91 -0.19 -22.19
CA GLU A 180 24.16 0.54 -22.01
C GLU A 180 23.95 2.06 -21.89
N GLY A 181 22.95 2.62 -22.57
CA GLY A 181 22.59 4.04 -22.52
C GLY A 181 21.80 4.49 -21.28
N PHE A 182 21.46 3.58 -20.35
CA PHE A 182 20.55 3.90 -19.24
C PHE A 182 21.08 5.02 -18.34
N PHE A 183 22.35 4.98 -17.96
CA PHE A 183 22.95 6.01 -17.11
C PHE A 183 22.92 7.37 -17.80
N ALA A 184 23.32 7.43 -19.08
CA ALA A 184 23.28 8.66 -19.87
C ALA A 184 21.87 9.22 -20.03
N PHE A 185 20.87 8.34 -20.22
CA PHE A 185 19.46 8.70 -20.25
C PHE A 185 18.99 9.31 -18.92
N CYS A 186 19.31 8.69 -17.79
CA CYS A 186 18.98 9.22 -16.47
C CYS A 186 19.61 10.60 -16.23
N CYS A 187 20.89 10.77 -16.59
CA CYS A 187 21.56 12.06 -16.51
C CYS A 187 20.87 13.11 -17.40
N ALA A 188 20.51 12.74 -18.64
CA ALA A 188 19.80 13.63 -19.56
C ALA A 188 18.42 14.06 -18.98
N VAL A 189 17.67 13.14 -18.41
CA VAL A 189 16.39 13.44 -17.74
C VAL A 189 16.57 14.39 -16.55
N ILE A 190 17.56 14.13 -15.69
CA ILE A 190 17.84 14.99 -14.52
C ILE A 190 18.25 16.40 -14.99
N ILE A 191 19.16 16.49 -15.97
CA ILE A 191 19.59 17.78 -16.55
C ILE A 191 18.39 18.51 -17.13
N THR A 192 17.52 17.82 -17.86
CA THR A 192 16.32 18.42 -18.43
C THR A 192 15.39 18.99 -17.37
N ILE A 193 15.17 18.26 -16.28
CA ILE A 193 14.33 18.72 -15.16
C ILE A 193 14.93 19.96 -14.52
N VAL A 194 16.24 19.95 -14.26
CA VAL A 194 16.95 21.09 -13.64
C VAL A 194 16.88 22.31 -14.55
N VAL A 195 17.14 22.15 -15.85
CA VAL A 195 17.05 23.23 -16.82
C VAL A 195 15.63 23.77 -16.96
N ALA A 196 14.62 22.89 -17.02
CA ALA A 196 13.22 23.30 -17.06
C ALA A 196 12.81 24.11 -15.83
N ILE A 197 13.17 23.66 -14.62
CA ILE A 197 12.93 24.41 -13.37
C ILE A 197 13.65 25.77 -13.41
N GLY A 198 14.88 25.79 -13.87
CA GLY A 198 15.66 27.03 -14.05
C GLY A 198 14.98 28.01 -15.00
N LEU A 199 14.52 27.54 -16.16
CA LEU A 199 13.79 28.34 -17.13
C LEU A 199 12.46 28.88 -16.57
N PHE A 200 11.69 28.06 -15.86
CA PHE A 200 10.46 28.52 -15.21
C PHE A 200 10.72 29.56 -14.14
N ARG A 201 11.76 29.38 -13.29
CA ARG A 201 12.15 30.36 -12.28
C ARG A 201 12.64 31.65 -12.90
N TYR A 202 13.51 31.57 -13.91
CA TYR A 202 14.04 32.72 -14.63
C TYR A 202 12.92 33.53 -15.27
N ASN A 203 11.97 32.89 -15.96
CA ASN A 203 10.85 33.58 -16.57
C ASN A 203 9.88 34.19 -15.57
N ARG A 204 9.65 33.53 -14.43
CA ARG A 204 8.86 34.12 -13.35
C ARG A 204 9.52 35.40 -12.80
N MET A 205 10.86 35.39 -12.60
CA MET A 205 11.61 36.60 -12.17
C MET A 205 11.59 37.66 -13.26
N HIS A 206 11.68 37.29 -14.53
CA HIS A 206 11.63 38.23 -15.64
C HIS A 206 10.23 38.86 -15.75
N GLN A 207 9.18 38.07 -15.60
CA GLN A 207 7.81 38.56 -15.59
C GLN A 207 7.52 39.55 -14.45
N THR A 208 8.06 39.31 -13.25
CA THR A 208 7.92 40.29 -12.13
C THR A 208 8.61 41.57 -12.37
N LYS A 209 9.71 41.59 -13.18
CA LYS A 209 10.49 42.82 -13.49
C LYS A 209 9.97 43.56 -14.72
N THR A 210 9.49 42.87 -15.74
CA THR A 210 9.15 43.47 -17.04
C THR A 210 7.67 43.44 -17.39
N GLY A 211 6.85 42.70 -16.62
CA GLY A 211 5.41 42.52 -16.92
C GLY A 211 5.14 41.60 -18.13
N GLN A 212 6.16 41.15 -18.86
CA GLN A 212 5.99 40.35 -20.07
C GLN A 212 5.88 38.85 -19.77
N LEU A 213 4.80 38.20 -20.22
CA LEU A 213 4.58 36.76 -20.17
C LEU A 213 5.32 36.08 -21.33
N ARG A 214 6.41 35.36 -21.04
CA ARG A 214 7.05 34.46 -22.00
C ARG A 214 6.51 33.04 -21.85
N ARG A 215 6.03 32.46 -22.95
CA ARG A 215 5.58 31.06 -22.96
C ARG A 215 6.81 30.14 -22.93
N THR A 216 7.13 29.56 -21.77
CA THR A 216 8.26 28.63 -21.57
C THR A 216 7.89 27.17 -21.76
N TRP A 217 6.61 26.83 -21.76
CA TRP A 217 6.19 25.44 -21.88
C TRP A 217 6.64 24.74 -23.20
N PRO A 218 6.70 25.43 -24.40
CA PRO A 218 7.16 24.75 -25.60
C PRO A 218 8.65 24.42 -25.56
N THR A 219 9.48 25.33 -25.02
CA THR A 219 10.92 25.11 -24.87
C THR A 219 11.22 24.03 -23.82
N ALA A 220 10.50 24.01 -22.72
CA ALA A 220 10.60 22.97 -21.71
C ALA A 220 10.18 21.61 -22.28
N LEU A 221 9.08 21.54 -23.03
CA LEU A 221 8.61 20.31 -23.68
C LEU A 221 9.62 19.81 -24.72
N ALA A 222 10.17 20.70 -25.55
CA ALA A 222 11.20 20.36 -26.52
C ALA A 222 12.45 19.76 -25.84
N LEU A 223 12.91 20.34 -24.75
CA LEU A 223 14.04 19.82 -23.99
C LEU A 223 13.74 18.45 -23.36
N ILE A 224 12.54 18.26 -22.79
CA ILE A 224 12.10 17.00 -22.17
C ILE A 224 12.09 15.85 -23.21
N VAL A 225 11.80 16.14 -24.46
CA VAL A 225 11.75 15.13 -25.51
C VAL A 225 13.13 14.96 -26.18
N LEU A 226 13.76 16.06 -26.61
CA LEU A 226 14.96 16.00 -27.44
C LEU A 226 16.21 15.53 -26.67
N LEU A 227 16.41 15.96 -25.44
CA LEU A 227 17.63 15.62 -24.69
C LEU A 227 17.72 14.13 -24.36
N PRO A 228 16.67 13.46 -23.87
CA PRO A 228 16.68 12.00 -23.72
C PRO A 228 16.77 11.24 -25.05
N MET A 229 16.14 11.73 -26.12
CA MET A 229 16.26 11.10 -27.44
C MET A 229 17.70 11.17 -27.96
N ILE A 230 18.36 12.33 -27.85
CA ILE A 230 19.76 12.50 -28.26
C ILE A 230 20.67 11.62 -27.41
N SER A 231 20.41 11.49 -26.10
CA SER A 231 21.22 10.60 -25.25
C SER A 231 21.09 9.12 -25.68
N GLN A 232 19.92 8.65 -26.06
CA GLN A 232 19.74 7.28 -26.57
C GLN A 232 20.43 7.06 -27.93
N TRP A 233 20.44 8.08 -28.78
CA TRP A 233 21.11 8.03 -30.06
C TRP A 233 22.63 7.98 -29.93
N LEU A 234 23.22 8.73 -28.98
CA LEU A 234 24.66 8.80 -28.76
C LEU A 234 25.25 7.65 -27.93
N PHE A 235 24.52 7.19 -26.92
CA PHE A 235 25.02 6.23 -25.92
C PHE A 235 24.32 4.87 -25.97
N GLY A 236 23.46 4.64 -26.96
CA GLY A 236 22.68 3.42 -27.11
C GLY A 236 21.33 3.47 -26.37
N ALA A 237 20.53 2.46 -26.59
CA ALA A 237 19.19 2.39 -25.98
C ALA A 237 19.27 2.30 -24.45
N ALA A 238 18.48 3.14 -23.77
CA ALA A 238 18.38 3.13 -22.32
C ALA A 238 17.71 1.86 -21.78
N LEU A 239 16.75 1.33 -22.54
CA LEU A 239 15.97 0.15 -22.16
C LEU A 239 15.86 -0.78 -23.36
N HIS A 240 16.14 -2.05 -23.15
CA HIS A 240 15.78 -3.14 -24.05
C HIS A 240 14.57 -3.86 -23.47
N TRP A 241 13.62 -4.22 -24.33
CA TRP A 241 12.43 -4.97 -23.92
C TRP A 241 12.68 -6.45 -24.16
N ASP A 242 12.81 -7.21 -23.08
CA ASP A 242 12.82 -8.67 -23.16
C ASP A 242 11.38 -9.15 -23.30
N ILE A 243 11.04 -9.60 -24.51
CA ILE A 243 9.68 -10.03 -24.86
C ILE A 243 9.53 -11.51 -24.48
N PRO A 244 8.49 -11.88 -23.73
CA PRO A 244 8.25 -13.27 -23.37
C PRO A 244 7.97 -14.11 -24.63
N ALA A 245 8.66 -15.23 -24.78
CA ALA A 245 8.47 -16.16 -25.89
C ALA A 245 8.18 -17.57 -25.38
N LEU A 246 7.23 -18.28 -26.02
CA LEU A 246 6.91 -19.66 -25.68
C LEU A 246 8.07 -20.56 -26.05
N ARG A 247 8.73 -21.18 -25.07
CA ARG A 247 9.79 -22.15 -25.24
C ARG A 247 9.43 -23.47 -24.53
N GLY A 248 9.09 -24.48 -25.30
CA GLY A 248 8.68 -25.78 -24.78
C GLY A 248 7.30 -25.75 -24.14
N PHE A 249 7.23 -25.87 -22.82
CA PHE A 249 5.98 -25.95 -22.05
C PHE A 249 5.65 -24.66 -21.29
N ASN A 250 6.50 -23.62 -21.39
CA ASN A 250 6.29 -22.37 -20.68
C ASN A 250 6.91 -21.18 -21.43
N PHE A 251 6.52 -19.97 -21.04
CA PHE A 251 7.16 -18.75 -21.52
C PHE A 251 8.52 -18.56 -20.85
N ARG A 252 9.49 -18.03 -21.61
CA ARG A 252 10.79 -17.57 -21.13
C ARG A 252 11.01 -16.14 -21.59
N GLY A 253 11.75 -15.39 -20.78
CA GLY A 253 11.92 -13.94 -20.96
C GLY A 253 10.71 -13.16 -20.45
N GLY A 254 10.83 -11.84 -20.48
CA GLY A 254 9.84 -10.95 -19.91
C GLY A 254 9.72 -11.02 -18.40
N MET A 255 8.68 -10.41 -17.88
CA MET A 255 8.29 -10.45 -16.47
C MET A 255 6.96 -11.20 -16.33
N VAL A 256 6.83 -12.04 -15.32
CA VAL A 256 5.59 -12.76 -15.03
C VAL A 256 4.90 -12.17 -13.82
N LEU A 257 3.63 -11.82 -13.99
CA LEU A 257 2.71 -11.53 -12.89
C LEU A 257 2.03 -12.84 -12.52
N ILE A 258 2.46 -13.46 -11.44
CA ILE A 258 1.94 -14.78 -11.00
C ILE A 258 0.46 -14.70 -10.65
N PRO A 259 -0.32 -15.80 -10.83
CA PRO A 259 -1.76 -15.80 -10.57
C PRO A 259 -2.11 -15.43 -9.13
N GLU A 260 -1.28 -15.82 -8.18
CA GLU A 260 -1.43 -15.53 -6.76
C GLU A 260 -1.40 -14.02 -6.49
N LEU A 261 -0.41 -13.29 -7.07
CA LEU A 261 -0.33 -11.84 -6.95
C LEU A 261 -1.51 -11.14 -7.63
N ALA A 262 -1.89 -11.61 -8.82
CA ALA A 262 -3.02 -11.06 -9.56
C ALA A 262 -4.34 -11.27 -8.80
N ALA A 263 -4.62 -12.48 -8.31
CA ALA A 263 -5.83 -12.80 -7.55
C ALA A 263 -5.95 -11.95 -6.28
N LEU A 264 -4.83 -11.86 -5.53
CA LEU A 264 -4.79 -11.11 -4.28
C LEU A 264 -5.00 -9.60 -4.53
N THR A 265 -4.32 -9.05 -5.55
CA THR A 265 -4.46 -7.64 -5.92
C THR A 265 -5.87 -7.32 -6.40
N LEU A 266 -6.47 -8.15 -7.25
CA LEU A 266 -7.85 -7.97 -7.73
C LEU A 266 -8.84 -8.05 -6.57
N ALA A 267 -8.78 -9.13 -5.77
CA ALA A 267 -9.73 -9.34 -4.69
C ALA A 267 -9.70 -8.22 -3.65
N LEU A 268 -8.51 -7.88 -3.14
CA LEU A 268 -8.37 -6.83 -2.11
C LEU A 268 -8.68 -5.44 -2.65
N SER A 269 -8.35 -5.16 -3.93
CA SER A 269 -8.68 -3.88 -4.56
C SER A 269 -10.18 -3.72 -4.76
N VAL A 270 -10.86 -4.74 -5.27
CA VAL A 270 -12.32 -4.76 -5.46
C VAL A 270 -13.03 -4.63 -4.11
N TYR A 271 -12.62 -5.43 -3.12
CA TYR A 271 -13.19 -5.39 -1.76
C TYR A 271 -13.03 -4.01 -1.12
N THR A 272 -11.80 -3.50 -1.06
CA THR A 272 -11.51 -2.25 -0.34
C THR A 272 -12.03 -1.02 -1.08
N SER A 273 -12.09 -1.05 -2.43
CA SER A 273 -12.65 0.05 -3.21
C SER A 273 -14.11 0.34 -2.87
N ALA A 274 -14.88 -0.68 -2.49
CA ALA A 274 -16.27 -0.51 -2.07
C ALA A 274 -16.39 0.30 -0.77
N PHE A 275 -15.46 0.12 0.18
CA PHE A 275 -15.39 0.92 1.40
C PHE A 275 -14.88 2.33 1.12
N ILE A 276 -13.85 2.47 0.28
CA ILE A 276 -13.31 3.78 -0.11
C ILE A 276 -14.36 4.61 -0.84
N ALA A 277 -15.15 3.99 -1.72
CA ALA A 277 -16.24 4.67 -2.42
C ALA A 277 -17.27 5.27 -1.45
N GLU A 278 -17.63 4.54 -0.40
CA GLU A 278 -18.56 5.02 0.61
C GLU A 278 -17.94 6.14 1.45
N ILE A 279 -16.66 6.05 1.80
CA ILE A 279 -15.93 7.11 2.50
C ILE A 279 -15.92 8.40 1.68
N ILE A 280 -15.66 8.30 0.38
CA ILE A 280 -15.65 9.47 -0.53
C ILE A 280 -17.04 10.08 -0.64
N ARG A 281 -18.07 9.25 -0.85
CA ARG A 281 -19.46 9.70 -0.89
C ARG A 281 -19.85 10.45 0.39
N ALA A 282 -19.61 9.81 1.54
CA ALA A 282 -19.92 10.38 2.84
C ALA A 282 -19.15 11.68 3.11
N GLY A 283 -17.87 11.73 2.75
CA GLY A 283 -17.05 12.92 2.94
C GLY A 283 -17.48 14.11 2.10
N ILE A 284 -17.92 13.88 0.85
CA ILE A 284 -18.46 14.95 0.00
C ILE A 284 -19.80 15.44 0.54
N GLN A 285 -20.66 14.52 0.97
CA GLN A 285 -21.97 14.86 1.54
C GLN A 285 -21.91 15.51 2.93
N ALA A 286 -20.81 15.32 3.66
CA ALA A 286 -20.60 15.96 4.96
C ALA A 286 -20.35 17.47 4.87
N VAL A 287 -20.03 18.00 3.68
CA VAL A 287 -19.87 19.45 3.51
C VAL A 287 -21.25 20.13 3.54
N PRO A 288 -21.46 21.09 4.45
CA PRO A 288 -22.76 21.76 4.58
C PRO A 288 -23.21 22.43 3.28
N TYR A 289 -24.49 22.28 2.92
CA TYR A 289 -25.05 22.85 1.71
C TYR A 289 -24.87 24.37 1.62
N GLY A 290 -24.89 25.08 2.73
CA GLY A 290 -24.60 26.51 2.81
C GLY A 290 -23.26 26.93 2.21
N GLN A 291 -22.27 26.03 2.15
CA GLN A 291 -21.00 26.31 1.45
C GLN A 291 -21.21 26.42 -0.07
N HIS A 292 -22.11 25.62 -0.63
CA HIS A 292 -22.50 25.72 -2.04
C HIS A 292 -23.29 27.01 -2.31
N GLU A 293 -24.19 27.39 -1.41
CA GLU A 293 -24.98 28.61 -1.52
C GLU A 293 -24.10 29.85 -1.42
N ALA A 294 -23.19 29.88 -0.44
CA ALA A 294 -22.25 30.99 -0.27
C ALA A 294 -21.33 31.14 -1.49
N ALA A 295 -20.83 30.05 -2.05
CA ALA A 295 -19.99 30.08 -3.25
C ALA A 295 -20.78 30.61 -4.47
N ARG A 296 -22.04 30.21 -4.65
CA ARG A 296 -22.93 30.72 -5.71
C ARG A 296 -23.24 32.20 -5.54
N SER A 297 -23.47 32.67 -4.31
CA SER A 297 -23.71 34.06 -3.99
C SER A 297 -22.53 34.97 -4.33
N LEU A 298 -21.30 34.39 -4.26
CA LEU A 298 -20.06 35.07 -4.71
C LEU A 298 -19.82 34.96 -6.23
N GLY A 299 -20.76 34.35 -7.00
CA GLY A 299 -20.61 34.18 -8.45
C GLY A 299 -19.55 33.16 -8.86
N LEU A 300 -19.12 32.27 -7.98
CA LEU A 300 -18.10 31.27 -8.30
C LEU A 300 -18.68 30.17 -9.21
N PRO A 301 -18.03 29.86 -10.36
CA PRO A 301 -18.45 28.78 -11.22
C PRO A 301 -18.26 27.41 -10.53
N ASN A 302 -19.08 26.43 -10.87
CA ASN A 302 -19.11 25.11 -10.26
C ASN A 302 -17.73 24.44 -10.15
N PRO A 303 -16.83 24.43 -11.16
CA PRO A 303 -15.50 23.83 -11.04
C PRO A 303 -14.61 24.50 -9.98
N VAL A 304 -14.73 25.82 -9.84
CA VAL A 304 -13.99 26.59 -8.82
C VAL A 304 -14.55 26.31 -7.44
N THR A 305 -15.86 26.29 -7.28
CA THR A 305 -16.54 25.91 -6.04
C THR A 305 -16.12 24.52 -5.58
N LEU A 306 -16.14 23.52 -6.48
CA LEU A 306 -15.69 22.16 -6.16
C LEU A 306 -14.23 22.15 -5.71
N ARG A 307 -13.32 22.75 -6.48
CA ARG A 307 -11.88 22.68 -6.24
C ARG A 307 -11.42 23.49 -5.03
N GLN A 308 -12.00 24.65 -4.77
CA GLN A 308 -11.51 25.58 -3.74
C GLN A 308 -12.34 25.56 -2.45
N VAL A 309 -13.60 25.11 -2.49
CA VAL A 309 -14.49 25.12 -1.33
C VAL A 309 -14.83 23.71 -0.87
N ILE A 310 -15.35 22.85 -1.76
CA ILE A 310 -15.92 21.56 -1.37
C ILE A 310 -14.83 20.51 -1.14
N ILE A 311 -13.94 20.28 -2.12
CA ILE A 311 -12.91 19.24 -2.03
C ILE A 311 -12.00 19.44 -0.81
N PRO A 312 -11.47 20.63 -0.49
CA PRO A 312 -10.62 20.81 0.69
C PRO A 312 -11.35 20.51 2.00
N GLN A 313 -12.65 20.77 2.09
CA GLN A 313 -13.45 20.44 3.27
C GLN A 313 -13.76 18.95 3.33
N ALA A 314 -14.17 18.35 2.20
CA ALA A 314 -14.43 16.91 2.10
C ALA A 314 -13.20 16.05 2.44
N LEU A 315 -12.01 16.43 1.97
CA LEU A 315 -10.78 15.69 2.23
C LEU A 315 -10.48 15.54 3.73
N ARG A 316 -10.84 16.51 4.55
CA ARG A 316 -10.67 16.42 6.02
C ARG A 316 -11.53 15.33 6.65
N VAL A 317 -12.70 15.09 6.09
CA VAL A 317 -13.62 14.03 6.52
C VAL A 317 -13.20 12.68 5.93
N ILE A 318 -12.68 12.68 4.69
CA ILE A 318 -12.27 11.46 3.96
C ILE A 318 -10.99 10.85 4.51
N ILE A 319 -9.95 11.65 4.80
CA ILE A 319 -8.59 11.16 5.08
C ILE A 319 -8.51 10.28 6.34
N PRO A 320 -9.12 10.61 7.49
CA PRO A 320 -9.02 9.75 8.67
C PRO A 320 -9.57 8.32 8.44
N PRO A 321 -10.81 8.11 7.92
CA PRO A 321 -11.28 6.76 7.64
C PRO A 321 -10.57 6.08 6.46
N LEU A 322 -10.04 6.84 5.49
CA LEU A 322 -9.22 6.30 4.41
C LEU A 322 -7.92 5.68 4.94
N THR A 323 -7.30 6.31 5.94
CA THR A 323 -6.13 5.74 6.66
C THR A 323 -6.44 4.36 7.20
N SER A 324 -7.60 4.19 7.83
CA SER A 324 -8.03 2.90 8.38
C SER A 324 -8.17 1.83 7.27
N GLN A 325 -8.63 2.21 6.08
CA GLN A 325 -8.71 1.28 4.95
C GLN A 325 -7.32 0.86 4.44
N TYR A 326 -6.36 1.77 4.39
CA TYR A 326 -4.97 1.42 4.01
C TYR A 326 -4.32 0.48 5.03
N LEU A 327 -4.54 0.70 6.31
CA LEU A 327 -4.10 -0.23 7.36
C LEU A 327 -4.78 -1.60 7.24
N ASN A 328 -6.05 -1.64 6.87
CA ASN A 328 -6.78 -2.89 6.64
C ASN A 328 -6.24 -3.64 5.41
N ILE A 329 -5.88 -2.95 4.31
CA ILE A 329 -5.25 -3.59 3.14
C ILE A 329 -3.97 -4.31 3.57
N VAL A 330 -3.08 -3.64 4.31
CA VAL A 330 -1.82 -4.25 4.78
C VAL A 330 -2.09 -5.48 5.64
N LYS A 331 -3.04 -5.41 6.58
CA LYS A 331 -3.40 -6.56 7.41
C LYS A 331 -4.00 -7.70 6.57
N ASN A 332 -4.90 -7.39 5.64
CA ASN A 332 -5.54 -8.36 4.78
C ASN A 332 -4.59 -8.97 3.74
N SER A 333 -3.43 -8.35 3.46
CA SER A 333 -2.43 -8.96 2.59
C SER A 333 -1.92 -10.30 3.15
N SER A 334 -1.98 -10.50 4.47
CA SER A 334 -1.65 -11.79 5.12
C SER A 334 -2.56 -12.95 4.69
N LEU A 335 -3.75 -12.67 4.14
CA LEU A 335 -4.62 -13.69 3.54
C LEU A 335 -3.98 -14.33 2.29
N ALA A 336 -2.93 -13.75 1.76
CA ALA A 336 -2.08 -14.25 0.70
C ALA A 336 -1.58 -15.68 0.97
N ALA A 337 -1.30 -16.00 2.22
CA ALA A 337 -0.88 -17.34 2.64
C ALA A 337 -1.89 -18.45 2.25
N ALA A 338 -3.17 -18.12 2.18
CA ALA A 338 -4.24 -19.09 1.84
C ALA A 338 -4.19 -19.56 0.37
N ILE A 339 -3.54 -18.80 -0.52
CA ILE A 339 -3.36 -19.17 -1.93
C ILE A 339 -1.88 -19.39 -2.30
N GLY A 340 -0.99 -19.38 -1.32
CA GLY A 340 0.43 -19.66 -1.50
C GLY A 340 1.25 -18.50 -2.09
N TYR A 341 0.75 -17.26 -2.08
CA TYR A 341 1.59 -16.11 -2.42
C TYR A 341 2.67 -15.91 -1.36
N PRO A 342 3.96 -15.75 -1.75
CA PRO A 342 5.08 -15.72 -0.82
C PRO A 342 5.24 -14.35 -0.13
N ASP A 343 4.25 -13.99 0.68
CA ASP A 343 4.30 -12.83 1.58
C ASP A 343 5.04 -13.18 2.89
N MET A 344 5.11 -12.22 3.79
CA MET A 344 5.78 -12.39 5.08
C MET A 344 5.14 -13.49 5.94
N VAL A 345 3.81 -13.65 5.92
CA VAL A 345 3.12 -14.69 6.68
C VAL A 345 3.37 -16.07 6.07
N SER A 346 3.22 -16.22 4.76
CA SER A 346 3.46 -17.49 4.07
C SER A 346 4.90 -17.97 4.23
N LEU A 347 5.87 -17.06 4.11
CA LEU A 347 7.28 -17.42 4.22
C LEU A 347 7.71 -17.65 5.68
N PHE A 348 7.49 -16.69 6.59
CA PHE A 348 8.00 -16.78 7.95
C PHE A 348 7.09 -17.58 8.88
N ALA A 349 5.80 -17.23 9.00
CA ALA A 349 4.87 -17.98 9.84
C ALA A 349 4.43 -19.32 9.23
N GLY A 350 4.71 -19.55 7.94
CA GLY A 350 4.51 -20.82 7.25
C GLY A 350 5.81 -21.61 7.11
N THR A 351 6.58 -21.35 6.05
CA THR A 351 7.72 -22.20 5.64
C THR A 351 8.87 -22.19 6.64
N VAL A 352 9.33 -21.00 7.06
CA VAL A 352 10.48 -20.89 7.99
C VAL A 352 10.14 -21.49 9.34
N LEU A 353 8.95 -21.23 9.87
CA LEU A 353 8.47 -21.84 11.10
C LEU A 353 8.50 -23.37 11.03
N ASN A 354 7.95 -23.95 9.95
CA ASN A 354 7.90 -25.40 9.78
C ASN A 354 9.29 -26.05 9.64
N GLN A 355 10.25 -25.35 9.02
CA GLN A 355 11.61 -25.86 8.83
C GLN A 355 12.48 -25.71 10.07
N THR A 356 12.34 -24.61 10.82
CA THR A 356 13.22 -24.30 11.96
C THR A 356 12.66 -24.72 13.30
N GLY A 357 11.33 -24.86 13.42
CA GLY A 357 10.63 -25.08 14.68
C GLY A 357 10.61 -23.87 15.62
N GLN A 358 11.20 -22.73 15.21
CA GLN A 358 11.34 -21.52 16.04
C GLN A 358 10.07 -20.63 15.97
N ALA A 359 8.99 -21.11 16.61
CA ALA A 359 7.67 -20.49 16.51
C ALA A 359 7.63 -19.06 17.07
N ILE A 360 8.28 -18.82 18.21
CA ILE A 360 8.23 -17.52 18.88
C ILE A 360 8.93 -16.46 18.05
N GLU A 361 10.14 -16.75 17.57
CA GLU A 361 10.97 -15.83 16.81
C GLU A 361 10.33 -15.50 15.45
N THR A 362 9.89 -16.52 14.72
CA THR A 362 9.30 -16.33 13.40
C THR A 362 7.97 -15.57 13.44
N ILE A 363 7.11 -15.88 14.43
CA ILE A 363 5.86 -15.15 14.63
C ILE A 363 6.12 -13.73 15.13
N ALA A 364 7.08 -13.55 16.08
CA ALA A 364 7.43 -12.21 16.57
C ALA A 364 8.00 -11.32 15.46
N ILE A 365 8.87 -11.86 14.59
CA ILE A 365 9.35 -11.15 13.40
C ILE A 365 8.18 -10.76 12.50
N THR A 366 7.31 -11.71 12.17
CA THR A 366 6.15 -11.47 11.30
C THR A 366 5.24 -10.38 11.88
N MET A 367 4.87 -10.48 13.14
CA MET A 367 4.04 -9.49 13.82
C MET A 367 4.71 -8.11 13.86
N SER A 368 6.02 -8.06 14.13
CA SER A 368 6.80 -6.81 14.17
C SER A 368 6.82 -6.12 12.81
N VAL A 369 6.96 -6.87 11.72
CA VAL A 369 6.91 -6.32 10.35
C VAL A 369 5.56 -5.66 10.08
N TYR A 370 4.45 -6.36 10.32
CA TYR A 370 3.12 -5.78 10.11
C TYR A 370 2.85 -4.57 11.01
N LEU A 371 3.35 -4.59 12.24
CA LEU A 371 3.26 -3.46 13.16
C LEU A 371 4.04 -2.25 12.64
N ILE A 372 5.30 -2.44 12.21
CA ILE A 372 6.15 -1.36 11.69
C ILE A 372 5.54 -0.76 10.42
N ILE A 373 5.08 -1.59 9.48
CA ILE A 373 4.42 -1.10 8.25
C ILE A 373 3.17 -0.28 8.62
N SER A 374 2.34 -0.79 9.53
CA SER A 374 1.12 -0.13 9.97
C SER A 374 1.41 1.21 10.66
N LEU A 375 2.40 1.25 11.55
CA LEU A 375 2.82 2.49 12.23
C LEU A 375 3.39 3.50 11.23
N SER A 376 4.16 3.05 10.24
CA SER A 376 4.71 3.91 9.18
C SER A 376 3.60 4.55 8.34
N ILE A 377 2.62 3.77 7.90
CA ILE A 377 1.46 4.29 7.16
C ILE A 377 0.66 5.28 8.04
N SER A 378 0.40 4.91 9.30
CA SER A 378 -0.32 5.78 10.24
C SER A 378 0.41 7.10 10.45
N LEU A 379 1.74 7.07 10.60
CA LEU A 379 2.55 8.27 10.75
C LEU A 379 2.49 9.16 9.50
N LEU A 380 2.68 8.59 8.32
CA LEU A 380 2.61 9.33 7.05
C LEU A 380 1.24 10.00 6.84
N MET A 381 0.16 9.25 7.10
CA MET A 381 -1.20 9.75 6.97
C MET A 381 -1.53 10.81 8.03
N ASN A 382 -1.01 10.67 9.25
CA ASN A 382 -1.19 11.67 10.31
C ASN A 382 -0.43 12.99 9.99
N ILE A 383 0.78 12.90 9.44
CA ILE A 383 1.52 14.07 8.94
C ILE A 383 0.72 14.77 7.84
N TYR A 384 0.16 14.00 6.89
CA TYR A 384 -0.66 14.54 5.82
C TYR A 384 -1.95 15.20 6.36
N ASN A 385 -2.63 14.53 7.28
CA ASN A 385 -3.85 15.05 7.92
C ASN A 385 -3.60 16.37 8.66
N ARG A 386 -2.49 16.48 9.41
CA ARG A 386 -2.10 17.74 10.07
C ARG A 386 -1.87 18.89 9.10
N ARG A 387 -1.36 18.63 7.90
CA ARG A 387 -1.15 19.68 6.87
C ARG A 387 -2.45 20.20 6.27
N ILE A 388 -3.52 19.40 6.28
CA ILE A 388 -4.84 19.76 5.72
C ILE A 388 -5.77 20.33 6.80
N ALA A 389 -5.46 20.13 8.08
CA ALA A 389 -6.21 20.70 9.19
C ALA A 389 -6.27 22.23 9.08
N LEU A 390 -7.47 22.81 9.24
CA LEU A 390 -7.61 24.27 9.39
C LEU A 390 -7.03 24.70 10.72
N ILE A 391 -6.23 25.73 10.71
CA ILE A 391 -5.95 26.49 11.91
C ILE A 391 -7.16 27.43 12.08
N GLU A 392 -8.11 27.04 12.93
CA GLU A 392 -9.12 27.97 13.40
C GLU A 392 -8.42 29.08 14.19
N ARG A 393 -8.41 30.28 13.63
CA ARG A 393 -7.98 31.49 14.33
C ARG A 393 -9.13 32.15 15.04
#